data_78eaaa5847915b0f332e3c11ada91747
#
_entry.id   78eaaa5847915b0f332e3c11ada91747
#
_cell.length_a   1.000
_cell.length_b   1.000
_cell.length_c   1.000
_cell.angle_alpha   90.00
_cell.angle_beta   90.00
_cell.angle_gamma   90.00
#
_symmetry.space_group_name_H-M   'P 1'
#
loop_
_entity.id
_entity.type
_entity.pdbx_description
1 polymer ?
#
loop_
_entity_poly.entity_id
_entity_poly.type
_entity_poly.pdbx_seq_one_letter_code
_entity_poly.pdbx_strand_id
1 'polypeptide(L)'
;MSDLYITKYIWDKVFIKNLFKSCKHFFNMNDLQIYNPIFSLYFHIFNTKNSHKCIDIKRRYYIHEISDIIKFKYYHSNCLLQSNIYDSKNSRIFKAEIFCKIIPLLEPLYFIKNNYNNSVKRNPLLPSNYNANTFEKINSMNNTAFIDSFFSYIVSELTQNDILPNFALFYGSVNGVMEKYNFDISEDYYSFKNEGWFNKNIGSNFKLDIYESDSDSDSCDSDDSDDSNDSNSDYITVIKNMPCQLFFIEKLDGILSDLLEDINPDIILSCLFQVSYALLYLQKHLQFTHNDLHIDNIMYSKTDKLYIYYKFNNIYFKVPTHGYIFKIIDFGRAVFTFKDKLFFSDCFCKYGDADGQYKYPIDKFQYDKKHSNKETIEPNYHFDMCRLAMTILDELDYNKFYDYKCNQYLIDYLYSLTLGKDIELYELDDDFDMYISIAKYANNSLPSDIIQNDLFKKYRIKKKHFPKRYSYHL
;
A
#
# COMPACT_ATOMS: atom_id res chain seq x y z
N MET A 1 -10.10 -19.38 -1.22
CA MET A 1 -8.71 -19.02 -0.85
C MET A 1 -7.88 -20.23 -0.41
N SER A 2 -8.46 -21.26 0.21
CA SER A 2 -7.77 -22.56 0.48
C SER A 2 -7.11 -23.15 -0.78
N ASP A 3 -7.60 -22.82 -1.96
CA ASP A 3 -7.18 -23.37 -3.26
C ASP A 3 -6.20 -22.47 -4.02
N LEU A 4 -5.74 -21.35 -3.42
CA LEU A 4 -4.69 -20.54 -4.03
C LEU A 4 -3.35 -21.27 -3.86
N TYR A 5 -2.93 -21.95 -4.92
CA TYR A 5 -1.65 -22.67 -4.94
C TYR A 5 -0.53 -21.72 -5.31
N ILE A 6 0.37 -21.48 -4.36
CA ILE A 6 1.62 -20.80 -4.65
C ILE A 6 2.53 -21.78 -5.38
N THR A 7 2.76 -21.52 -6.64
CA THR A 7 3.62 -22.34 -7.49
C THR A 7 4.86 -21.53 -7.88
N LYS A 8 6.03 -22.17 -7.74
CA LYS A 8 7.31 -21.60 -8.16
C LYS A 8 7.33 -21.38 -9.67
N TYR A 9 7.80 -20.21 -10.06
CA TYR A 9 8.14 -19.87 -11.44
C TYR A 9 9.63 -19.56 -11.56
N ILE A 10 10.29 -20.15 -12.54
CA ILE A 10 11.69 -19.86 -12.86
C ILE A 10 11.71 -19.10 -14.18
N TRP A 11 12.16 -17.86 -14.13
CA TRP A 11 12.25 -17.01 -15.30
C TRP A 11 13.23 -17.57 -16.33
N ASP A 12 12.85 -17.51 -17.59
CA ASP A 12 13.79 -17.71 -18.69
C ASP A 12 14.88 -16.64 -18.67
N LYS A 13 16.13 -17.01 -18.95
CA LYS A 13 17.28 -16.10 -18.87
C LYS A 13 17.19 -14.93 -19.85
N VAL A 14 16.62 -15.15 -21.04
CA VAL A 14 16.44 -14.10 -22.04
C VAL A 14 15.40 -13.10 -21.56
N PHE A 15 14.29 -13.61 -21.05
CA PHE A 15 13.15 -12.83 -20.56
C PHE A 15 13.57 -11.91 -19.40
N ILE A 16 14.21 -12.45 -18.38
CA ILE A 16 14.68 -11.68 -17.22
C ILE A 16 15.76 -10.65 -17.60
N LYS A 17 16.59 -10.95 -18.61
CA LYS A 17 17.63 -10.03 -19.09
C LYS A 17 17.05 -8.74 -19.65
N ASN A 18 15.95 -8.80 -20.38
CA ASN A 18 15.29 -7.61 -20.91
C ASN A 18 14.76 -6.72 -19.77
N LEU A 19 14.06 -7.32 -18.81
CA LEU A 19 13.56 -6.61 -17.64
C LEU A 19 14.72 -5.95 -16.85
N PHE A 20 15.77 -6.69 -16.56
CA PHE A 20 16.91 -6.16 -15.81
C PHE A 20 17.66 -5.05 -16.57
N LYS A 21 17.77 -5.18 -17.90
CA LYS A 21 18.36 -4.13 -18.74
C LYS A 21 17.54 -2.84 -18.66
N SER A 22 16.20 -2.93 -18.73
CA SER A 22 15.35 -1.76 -18.64
C SER A 22 15.35 -1.16 -17.22
N CYS A 23 15.31 -1.96 -16.15
CA CYS A 23 15.44 -1.45 -14.78
C CYS A 23 16.80 -0.72 -14.57
N LYS A 24 17.89 -1.28 -15.08
CA LYS A 24 19.20 -0.61 -15.02
C LYS A 24 19.19 0.72 -15.78
N HIS A 25 18.59 0.74 -16.97
CA HIS A 25 18.57 1.92 -17.82
C HIS A 25 17.72 3.06 -17.23
N PHE A 26 16.51 2.75 -16.81
CA PHE A 26 15.55 3.77 -16.39
C PHE A 26 15.70 4.20 -14.91
N PHE A 27 16.19 3.31 -14.03
CA PHE A 27 16.28 3.58 -12.59
C PHE A 27 17.70 3.60 -12.04
N ASN A 28 18.73 3.46 -12.90
CA ASN A 28 20.11 3.35 -12.46
C ASN A 28 20.33 2.33 -11.34
N MET A 29 19.65 1.17 -11.46
CA MET A 29 19.74 0.10 -10.46
C MET A 29 20.76 -0.96 -10.85
N ASN A 30 21.53 -1.41 -9.86
CA ASN A 30 22.51 -2.49 -9.97
C ASN A 30 22.08 -3.71 -9.13
N ASP A 31 22.79 -4.83 -9.29
CA ASP A 31 22.59 -6.08 -8.53
C ASP A 31 21.14 -6.63 -8.55
N LEU A 32 20.47 -6.49 -9.69
CA LEU A 32 19.06 -6.81 -9.85
C LEU A 32 18.73 -8.28 -9.58
N GLN A 33 17.59 -8.52 -8.90
CA GLN A 33 17.07 -9.86 -8.63
C GLN A 33 15.54 -9.86 -8.49
N ILE A 34 14.94 -11.02 -8.82
CA ILE A 34 13.55 -11.32 -8.49
C ILE A 34 13.58 -12.30 -7.33
N TYR A 35 13.42 -11.82 -6.13
CA TYR A 35 13.40 -12.64 -4.92
C TYR A 35 12.67 -11.92 -3.78
N ASN A 36 11.75 -12.63 -3.15
CA ASN A 36 11.12 -12.18 -1.91
C ASN A 36 11.43 -13.23 -0.83
N PRO A 37 11.95 -12.86 0.35
CA PRO A 37 12.25 -13.80 1.43
C PRO A 37 11.07 -14.70 1.84
N ILE A 38 9.83 -14.23 1.67
CA ILE A 38 8.61 -14.99 1.92
C ILE A 38 8.58 -16.28 1.06
N PHE A 39 9.20 -16.27 -0.13
CA PHE A 39 9.23 -17.45 -1.01
C PHE A 39 9.92 -18.65 -0.38
N SER A 40 10.85 -18.44 0.54
CA SER A 40 11.53 -19.53 1.26
C SER A 40 10.58 -20.39 2.10
N LEU A 41 9.39 -19.89 2.44
CA LEU A 41 8.36 -20.65 3.15
C LEU A 41 7.67 -21.68 2.24
N TYR A 42 7.61 -21.40 0.95
CA TYR A 42 6.83 -22.19 -0.02
C TYR A 42 7.69 -22.95 -1.00
N PHE A 43 8.96 -22.55 -1.15
CA PHE A 43 9.85 -23.14 -2.14
C PHE A 43 11.16 -23.60 -1.50
N HIS A 44 11.57 -24.84 -1.81
CA HIS A 44 12.96 -25.23 -1.61
C HIS A 44 13.83 -24.51 -2.65
N ILE A 45 14.58 -23.50 -2.20
CA ILE A 45 15.51 -22.74 -3.02
C ILE A 45 16.86 -23.45 -2.93
N PHE A 46 17.18 -24.30 -3.93
CA PHE A 46 18.41 -25.06 -3.94
C PHE A 46 19.66 -24.20 -4.20
N ASN A 47 20.75 -24.71 -3.69
CA ASN A 47 22.10 -24.18 -3.54
C ASN A 47 22.85 -23.86 -4.85
N THR A 48 22.32 -23.08 -5.78
CA THR A 48 23.13 -22.53 -6.85
C THR A 48 23.33 -21.04 -6.65
N LYS A 49 24.56 -20.58 -6.78
CA LYS A 49 25.06 -19.24 -6.44
C LYS A 49 24.22 -18.04 -6.97
N ASN A 50 23.25 -18.29 -7.87
CA ASN A 50 22.40 -17.28 -8.48
C ASN A 50 20.93 -17.74 -8.68
N SER A 51 20.51 -18.87 -8.11
CA SER A 51 19.15 -19.40 -8.35
C SER A 51 18.04 -18.50 -7.78
N HIS A 52 18.33 -17.79 -6.70
CA HIS A 52 17.37 -16.86 -6.09
C HIS A 52 17.08 -15.65 -6.98
N LYS A 53 18.01 -15.23 -7.82
CA LYS A 53 17.83 -14.04 -8.68
C LYS A 53 16.72 -14.18 -9.71
N CYS A 54 16.25 -15.41 -9.96
CA CYS A 54 15.30 -15.71 -11.02
C CYS A 54 14.06 -16.45 -10.52
N ILE A 55 13.83 -16.51 -9.21
CA ILE A 55 12.70 -17.25 -8.62
C ILE A 55 11.58 -16.29 -8.27
N ASP A 56 10.40 -16.57 -8.79
CA ASP A 56 9.18 -15.80 -8.61
C ASP A 56 7.99 -16.71 -8.32
N ILE A 57 6.83 -16.15 -8.10
CA ILE A 57 5.56 -16.86 -7.97
C ILE A 57 4.86 -16.90 -9.32
N LYS A 58 4.33 -18.07 -9.67
CA LYS A 58 3.55 -18.25 -10.91
C LYS A 58 2.28 -17.42 -10.85
N ARG A 59 2.06 -16.60 -11.87
CA ARG A 59 0.87 -15.78 -12.09
C ARG A 59 0.57 -15.66 -13.58
N ARG A 60 -0.50 -15.02 -13.93
CA ARG A 60 -0.88 -14.84 -15.34
C ARG A 60 -0.06 -13.74 -16.02
N TYR A 61 0.06 -12.57 -15.39
CA TYR A 61 0.69 -11.40 -15.98
C TYR A 61 2.05 -11.12 -15.37
N TYR A 62 3.05 -10.87 -16.23
CA TYR A 62 4.42 -10.54 -15.83
C TYR A 62 4.89 -9.30 -16.56
N ILE A 63 5.52 -8.38 -15.84
CA ILE A 63 6.27 -7.32 -16.50
C ILE A 63 7.43 -7.97 -17.28
N HIS A 64 7.54 -7.64 -18.57
CA HIS A 64 8.57 -8.18 -19.44
C HIS A 64 9.70 -7.18 -19.68
N GLU A 65 9.33 -5.92 -19.92
CA GLU A 65 10.26 -4.86 -20.27
C GLU A 65 9.61 -3.50 -20.01
N ILE A 66 10.38 -2.55 -19.53
CA ILE A 66 9.98 -1.14 -19.45
C ILE A 66 10.42 -0.47 -20.75
N SER A 67 9.49 0.15 -21.47
CA SER A 67 9.75 0.81 -22.74
C SER A 67 10.04 2.29 -22.58
N ASP A 68 9.36 2.95 -21.59
CA ASP A 68 9.52 4.39 -21.34
C ASP A 68 9.02 4.76 -19.94
N ILE A 69 9.46 5.92 -19.43
CA ILE A 69 8.89 6.58 -18.26
C ILE A 69 7.99 7.72 -18.72
N ILE A 70 6.69 7.60 -18.47
CA ILE A 70 5.70 8.61 -18.90
C ILE A 70 5.75 9.81 -17.96
N LYS A 71 5.79 9.56 -16.65
CA LYS A 71 5.77 10.58 -15.60
C LYS A 71 6.36 10.05 -14.31
N PHE A 72 7.23 10.83 -13.68
CA PHE A 72 7.58 10.65 -12.28
C PHE A 72 6.56 11.41 -11.42
N LYS A 73 6.12 10.78 -10.33
CA LYS A 73 5.34 11.42 -9.28
C LYS A 73 6.28 11.60 -8.08
N TYR A 74 6.34 12.82 -7.54
CA TYR A 74 7.12 13.14 -6.33
C TYR A 74 8.56 12.59 -6.34
N TYR A 75 9.51 13.36 -6.87
CA TYR A 75 10.96 13.15 -6.76
C TYR A 75 11.43 11.68 -6.90
N HIS A 76 10.79 10.91 -7.80
CA HIS A 76 11.16 9.53 -8.15
C HIS A 76 10.75 8.42 -7.15
N SER A 77 9.87 8.67 -6.17
CA SER A 77 9.34 7.60 -5.33
C SER A 77 8.33 6.71 -6.06
N ASN A 78 7.59 7.30 -7.00
CA ASN A 78 6.59 6.61 -7.81
C ASN A 78 6.62 7.10 -9.24
N CYS A 79 6.30 6.24 -10.20
CA CYS A 79 6.26 6.64 -11.60
C CYS A 79 5.22 5.88 -12.43
N LEU A 80 4.80 6.52 -13.52
CA LEU A 80 3.98 5.91 -14.55
C LEU A 80 4.88 5.47 -15.70
N LEU A 81 4.77 4.22 -16.09
CA LEU A 81 5.60 3.58 -17.09
C LEU A 81 4.79 3.11 -18.29
N GLN A 82 5.37 3.21 -19.47
CA GLN A 82 4.97 2.41 -20.63
C GLN A 82 5.74 1.10 -20.61
N SER A 83 5.06 -0.01 -20.58
CA SER A 83 5.69 -1.32 -20.42
C SER A 83 5.11 -2.40 -21.32
N ASN A 84 5.91 -3.42 -21.58
CA ASN A 84 5.47 -4.67 -22.20
C ASN A 84 5.10 -5.68 -21.12
N ILE A 85 3.87 -6.20 -21.14
CA ILE A 85 3.35 -7.19 -20.20
C ILE A 85 3.17 -8.52 -20.92
N TYR A 86 3.69 -9.59 -20.33
CA TYR A 86 3.51 -10.95 -20.81
C TYR A 86 2.28 -11.60 -20.16
N ASP A 87 1.30 -12.00 -20.98
CA ASP A 87 0.17 -12.84 -20.58
C ASP A 87 0.52 -14.32 -20.77
N SER A 88 0.85 -15.01 -19.69
CA SER A 88 1.28 -16.41 -19.71
C SER A 88 0.18 -17.39 -20.13
N LYS A 89 -1.09 -17.02 -19.94
CA LYS A 89 -2.25 -17.84 -20.37
C LYS A 89 -2.41 -17.86 -21.88
N ASN A 90 -2.16 -16.72 -22.54
CA ASN A 90 -2.33 -16.57 -23.98
C ASN A 90 -0.99 -16.55 -24.73
N SER A 91 0.14 -16.70 -24.04
CA SER A 91 1.51 -16.67 -24.60
C SER A 91 1.76 -15.45 -25.48
N ARG A 92 1.28 -14.27 -25.08
CA ARG A 92 1.41 -13.02 -25.83
C ARG A 92 1.97 -11.89 -25.00
N ILE A 93 2.67 -10.97 -25.66
CA ILE A 93 3.12 -9.71 -25.07
C ILE A 93 2.20 -8.59 -25.59
N PHE A 94 1.80 -7.68 -24.69
CA PHE A 94 1.05 -6.48 -25.05
C PHE A 94 1.60 -5.26 -24.32
N LYS A 95 1.42 -4.08 -24.89
CA LYS A 95 1.80 -2.81 -24.27
C LYS A 95 0.74 -2.38 -23.28
N ALA A 96 1.16 -1.85 -22.15
CA ALA A 96 0.29 -1.28 -21.13
C ALA A 96 1.00 -0.12 -20.40
N GLU A 97 0.22 0.85 -19.98
CA GLU A 97 0.63 1.78 -18.95
C GLU A 97 0.49 1.11 -17.59
N ILE A 98 1.53 1.20 -16.78
CA ILE A 98 1.58 0.59 -15.46
C ILE A 98 2.10 1.59 -14.44
N PHE A 99 1.72 1.39 -13.18
CA PHE A 99 2.26 2.15 -12.07
C PHE A 99 3.42 1.39 -11.44
N CYS A 100 4.51 2.11 -11.15
CA CYS A 100 5.67 1.59 -10.45
C CYS A 100 5.87 2.35 -9.14
N LYS A 101 5.83 1.63 -8.03
CA LYS A 101 6.20 2.12 -6.70
C LYS A 101 7.64 1.73 -6.42
N ILE A 102 8.44 2.65 -5.89
CA ILE A 102 9.82 2.42 -5.48
C ILE A 102 9.84 2.36 -3.96
N ILE A 103 10.06 1.20 -3.39
CA ILE A 103 10.00 0.97 -1.94
C ILE A 103 11.41 0.67 -1.43
N PRO A 104 11.96 1.48 -0.51
CA PRO A 104 13.27 1.21 0.09
C PRO A 104 13.21 -0.03 1.01
N LEU A 105 14.23 -0.87 0.96
CA LEU A 105 14.37 -2.05 1.84
C LEU A 105 14.98 -1.71 3.21
N LEU A 106 15.49 -0.49 3.35
CA LEU A 106 15.99 0.11 4.59
C LEU A 106 15.23 1.40 4.84
N GLU A 107 15.01 1.76 6.09
CA GLU A 107 14.37 3.03 6.45
C GLU A 107 15.26 4.22 6.04
N PRO A 108 14.80 5.10 5.14
CA PRO A 108 15.59 6.24 4.67
C PRO A 108 16.01 7.17 5.80
N LEU A 109 15.09 7.46 6.74
CA LEU A 109 15.38 8.33 7.89
C LEU A 109 16.48 7.75 8.78
N TYR A 110 16.46 6.44 9.04
CA TYR A 110 17.54 5.76 9.77
C TYR A 110 18.87 5.83 9.04
N PHE A 111 18.82 5.76 7.70
CA PHE A 111 20.01 5.83 6.87
C PHE A 111 20.65 7.22 6.92
N ILE A 112 19.87 8.29 6.77
CA ILE A 112 20.38 9.67 6.83
C ILE A 112 20.86 10.03 8.25
N LYS A 113 20.20 9.52 9.30
CA LYS A 113 20.66 9.64 10.70
C LYS A 113 21.95 8.84 11.01
N ASN A 114 22.44 8.02 10.08
CA ASN A 114 23.58 7.13 10.24
C ASN A 114 23.40 6.09 11.37
N ASN A 115 22.16 5.68 11.61
CA ASN A 115 21.83 4.68 12.62
C ASN A 115 22.15 3.25 12.18
N TYR A 116 22.31 3.01 10.87
CA TYR A 116 22.87 1.77 10.37
C TYR A 116 24.39 1.78 10.47
N ASN A 117 24.96 0.80 11.18
CA ASN A 117 26.42 0.74 11.35
C ASN A 117 27.14 0.48 10.01
N ASN A 118 28.45 0.79 9.95
CA ASN A 118 29.23 0.66 8.72
C ASN A 118 29.27 -0.77 8.15
N SER A 119 28.95 -1.80 8.93
CA SER A 119 28.87 -3.18 8.45
C SER A 119 27.74 -3.39 7.46
N VAL A 120 26.60 -2.71 7.64
CA VAL A 120 25.47 -2.76 6.72
C VAL A 120 25.85 -2.18 5.34
N LYS A 121 26.63 -1.10 5.32
CA LYS A 121 27.06 -0.43 4.08
C LYS A 121 28.08 -1.25 3.27
N ARG A 122 28.72 -2.26 3.88
CA ARG A 122 29.75 -3.12 3.24
C ARG A 122 29.24 -4.50 2.87
N ASN A 123 28.11 -4.92 3.44
CA ASN A 123 27.51 -6.23 3.18
C ASN A 123 26.63 -6.20 1.94
N PRO A 124 26.28 -7.36 1.37
CA PRO A 124 25.29 -7.42 0.31
C PRO A 124 23.98 -6.74 0.75
N LEU A 125 23.58 -5.74 -0.03
CA LEU A 125 22.41 -4.90 0.25
C LEU A 125 21.09 -5.52 -0.27
N LEU A 126 21.11 -6.80 -0.66
CA LEU A 126 19.93 -7.48 -1.19
C LEU A 126 19.63 -8.76 -0.42
N PRO A 127 18.35 -9.16 -0.34
CA PRO A 127 17.96 -10.38 0.35
C PRO A 127 18.57 -11.61 -0.32
N SER A 128 18.95 -12.58 0.51
CA SER A 128 19.54 -13.83 0.03
C SER A 128 19.29 -14.97 1.00
N ASN A 129 18.98 -16.13 0.44
CA ASN A 129 18.83 -17.37 1.21
C ASN A 129 20.18 -17.94 1.70
N TYR A 130 21.31 -17.45 1.18
CA TYR A 130 22.64 -17.99 1.39
C TYR A 130 23.60 -17.06 2.09
N ASN A 131 23.19 -15.82 2.31
CA ASN A 131 24.11 -14.82 2.81
C ASN A 131 23.87 -14.56 4.28
N ALA A 132 24.60 -15.29 5.14
CA ALA A 132 24.57 -15.08 6.59
C ALA A 132 25.01 -13.66 7.01
N ASN A 133 25.61 -12.89 6.10
CA ASN A 133 26.05 -11.52 6.33
C ASN A 133 25.07 -10.46 5.81
N THR A 134 23.95 -10.85 5.18
CA THR A 134 22.91 -9.90 4.78
C THR A 134 22.28 -9.29 6.04
N PHE A 135 22.09 -7.98 6.00
CA PHE A 135 21.45 -7.28 7.10
C PHE A 135 20.04 -7.82 7.37
N GLU A 136 19.69 -8.02 8.64
CA GLU A 136 18.48 -8.72 9.04
C GLU A 136 17.21 -8.11 8.46
N LYS A 137 17.06 -6.77 8.52
CA LYS A 137 15.89 -6.08 7.96
C LYS A 137 15.70 -6.35 6.47
N ILE A 138 16.79 -6.33 5.68
CA ILE A 138 16.75 -6.61 4.23
C ILE A 138 16.31 -8.06 3.95
N ASN A 139 16.63 -8.98 4.83
CA ASN A 139 16.30 -10.40 4.67
C ASN A 139 15.03 -10.83 5.43
N SER A 140 14.39 -9.87 6.13
CA SER A 140 13.19 -10.13 6.91
C SER A 140 11.99 -10.38 6.01
N MET A 141 11.22 -11.42 6.29
CA MET A 141 9.93 -11.66 5.65
C MET A 141 8.88 -10.60 6.03
N ASN A 142 9.10 -9.88 7.12
CA ASN A 142 8.20 -8.84 7.62
C ASN A 142 8.55 -7.45 7.06
N ASN A 143 9.60 -7.32 6.24
CA ASN A 143 9.92 -6.05 5.60
C ASN A 143 8.71 -5.54 4.82
N THR A 144 8.34 -4.29 5.04
CA THR A 144 7.19 -3.62 4.44
C THR A 144 7.09 -3.85 2.93
N ALA A 145 8.22 -3.74 2.19
CA ALA A 145 8.23 -3.95 0.74
C ALA A 145 7.82 -5.38 0.34
N PHE A 146 8.23 -6.38 1.13
CA PHE A 146 7.91 -7.78 0.83
C PHE A 146 6.47 -8.13 1.24
N ILE A 147 5.96 -7.55 2.31
CA ILE A 147 4.57 -7.68 2.72
C ILE A 147 3.65 -7.07 1.66
N ASP A 148 3.90 -5.83 1.24
CA ASP A 148 3.11 -5.14 0.21
C ASP A 148 3.09 -5.95 -1.10
N SER A 149 4.25 -6.31 -1.63
CA SER A 149 4.34 -7.05 -2.89
C SER A 149 3.71 -8.45 -2.83
N PHE A 150 3.84 -9.16 -1.70
CA PHE A 150 3.26 -10.49 -1.54
C PHE A 150 1.73 -10.43 -1.39
N PHE A 151 1.22 -9.48 -0.60
CA PHE A 151 -0.23 -9.35 -0.44
C PHE A 151 -0.89 -8.85 -1.73
N SER A 152 -0.27 -7.90 -2.42
CA SER A 152 -0.74 -7.45 -3.74
C SER A 152 -0.82 -8.58 -4.77
N TYR A 153 0.14 -9.53 -4.74
CA TYR A 153 0.03 -10.76 -5.53
C TYR A 153 -1.22 -11.56 -5.15
N ILE A 154 -1.46 -11.79 -3.85
CA ILE A 154 -2.60 -12.59 -3.38
C ILE A 154 -3.93 -11.97 -3.85
N VAL A 155 -4.11 -10.67 -3.66
CA VAL A 155 -5.38 -10.00 -4.02
C VAL A 155 -5.53 -9.79 -5.53
N SER A 156 -4.43 -9.66 -6.28
CA SER A 156 -4.44 -9.66 -7.75
C SER A 156 -5.00 -10.96 -8.31
N GLU A 157 -4.72 -12.12 -7.68
CA GLU A 157 -5.31 -13.40 -8.07
C GLU A 157 -6.84 -13.40 -7.90
N LEU A 158 -7.39 -12.64 -6.94
CA LEU A 158 -8.85 -12.50 -6.82
C LEU A 158 -9.45 -11.76 -8.01
N THR A 159 -8.80 -10.68 -8.44
CA THR A 159 -9.24 -9.89 -9.60
C THR A 159 -9.08 -10.67 -10.90
N GLN A 160 -7.95 -11.35 -11.10
CA GLN A 160 -7.67 -12.15 -12.31
C GLN A 160 -8.63 -13.33 -12.51
N ASN A 161 -9.12 -13.90 -11.41
CA ASN A 161 -10.02 -15.05 -11.42
C ASN A 161 -11.50 -14.67 -11.25
N ASP A 162 -11.85 -13.38 -11.43
CA ASP A 162 -13.21 -12.86 -11.29
C ASP A 162 -13.87 -13.17 -9.94
N ILE A 163 -13.07 -13.27 -8.86
CA ILE A 163 -13.56 -13.51 -7.50
C ILE A 163 -13.95 -12.20 -6.83
N LEU A 164 -13.14 -11.15 -6.99
CA LEU A 164 -13.41 -9.77 -6.56
C LEU A 164 -12.69 -8.79 -7.47
N PRO A 165 -13.34 -7.71 -7.91
CA PRO A 165 -12.74 -6.74 -8.83
C PRO A 165 -11.98 -5.62 -8.11
N ASN A 166 -11.97 -5.60 -6.79
CA ASN A 166 -11.62 -4.46 -5.94
C ASN A 166 -10.11 -4.34 -5.65
N PHE A 167 -9.25 -4.93 -6.51
CA PHE A 167 -7.80 -4.87 -6.35
C PHE A 167 -7.10 -4.65 -7.69
N ALA A 168 -5.94 -4.00 -7.64
CA ALA A 168 -5.09 -3.81 -8.80
C ALA A 168 -4.43 -5.12 -9.25
N LEU A 169 -4.19 -5.27 -10.55
CA LEU A 169 -3.39 -6.37 -11.07
C LEU A 169 -1.91 -6.16 -10.68
N PHE A 170 -1.26 -7.23 -10.22
CA PHE A 170 0.15 -7.26 -9.89
C PHE A 170 0.97 -7.87 -11.03
N TYR A 171 1.95 -7.12 -11.53
CA TYR A 171 2.79 -7.55 -12.65
C TYR A 171 4.16 -8.05 -12.21
N GLY A 172 4.55 -7.82 -10.98
CA GLY A 172 5.80 -8.31 -10.40
C GLY A 172 6.56 -7.28 -9.58
N SER A 173 7.68 -7.73 -9.02
CA SER A 173 8.62 -6.86 -8.32
C SER A 173 10.07 -7.25 -8.64
N VAL A 174 10.97 -6.27 -8.58
CA VAL A 174 12.40 -6.44 -8.79
C VAL A 174 13.15 -5.71 -7.68
N ASN A 175 14.02 -6.40 -6.97
CA ASN A 175 14.93 -5.76 -6.01
C ASN A 175 16.23 -5.36 -6.72
N GLY A 176 16.82 -4.27 -6.26
CA GLY A 176 18.12 -3.81 -6.73
C GLY A 176 18.69 -2.71 -5.85
N VAL A 177 19.89 -2.29 -6.15
CA VAL A 177 20.54 -1.17 -5.46
C VAL A 177 20.49 0.04 -6.37
N MET A 178 19.76 1.08 -5.97
CA MET A 178 19.70 2.35 -6.68
C MET A 178 20.95 3.17 -6.38
N GLU A 179 21.59 3.70 -7.43
CA GLU A 179 22.77 4.56 -7.25
C GLU A 179 22.44 5.86 -6.53
N LYS A 180 21.23 6.40 -6.76
CA LYS A 180 20.69 7.59 -6.11
C LYS A 180 19.23 7.34 -5.78
N TYR A 181 18.88 7.48 -4.53
CA TYR A 181 17.52 7.43 -4.02
C TYR A 181 17.17 8.78 -3.40
N ASN A 182 16.08 9.36 -3.87
CA ASN A 182 15.57 10.64 -3.38
C ASN A 182 14.53 10.35 -2.28
N PHE A 183 14.73 10.98 -1.14
CA PHE A 183 13.83 10.89 0.00
C PHE A 183 13.42 12.30 0.43
N ASP A 184 12.12 12.55 0.34
CA ASP A 184 11.51 13.82 0.72
C ASP A 184 11.47 13.96 2.23
N ILE A 185 11.96 15.09 2.74
CA ILE A 185 11.95 15.46 4.16
C ILE A 185 11.32 16.83 4.38
N SER A 186 10.55 17.33 3.43
CA SER A 186 10.01 18.71 3.47
C SER A 186 9.20 18.96 4.74
N GLU A 187 8.35 18.04 5.14
CA GLU A 187 7.55 18.14 6.36
C GLU A 187 8.41 18.14 7.65
N ASP A 188 9.50 17.37 7.63
CA ASP A 188 10.38 17.18 8.78
C ASP A 188 11.58 18.15 8.81
N TYR A 189 11.87 18.84 7.70
CA TYR A 189 13.09 19.62 7.54
C TYR A 189 13.32 20.61 8.66
N TYR A 190 12.28 21.34 9.06
CA TYR A 190 12.39 22.37 10.11
C TYR A 190 12.70 21.77 11.48
N SER A 191 12.27 20.54 11.74
CA SER A 191 12.64 19.81 12.95
C SER A 191 14.08 19.29 12.89
N PHE A 192 14.59 18.96 11.69
CA PHE A 192 15.93 18.38 11.52
C PHE A 192 17.04 19.39 11.33
N LYS A 193 16.78 20.57 10.70
CA LYS A 193 17.82 21.52 10.28
C LYS A 193 18.74 22.00 11.42
N ASN A 194 18.24 22.05 12.64
CA ASN A 194 19.00 22.49 13.83
C ASN A 194 19.63 21.32 14.62
N GLU A 195 19.36 20.08 14.21
CA GLU A 195 19.87 18.90 14.89
C GLU A 195 21.35 18.64 14.53
N GLY A 196 22.17 18.38 15.54
CA GLY A 196 23.62 18.17 15.34
C GLY A 196 23.94 16.98 14.42
N TRP A 197 23.09 15.91 14.43
CA TRP A 197 23.25 14.77 13.53
C TRP A 197 23.03 15.14 12.07
N PHE A 198 22.06 16.04 11.80
CA PHE A 198 21.69 16.42 10.44
C PHE A 198 22.84 17.12 9.73
N ASN A 199 23.36 18.19 10.34
CA ASN A 199 24.50 18.94 9.80
C ASN A 199 25.78 18.10 9.66
N LYS A 200 26.01 17.15 10.59
CA LYS A 200 27.16 16.23 10.53
C LYS A 200 27.08 15.24 9.38
N ASN A 201 25.87 14.84 8.98
CA ASN A 201 25.66 13.79 7.98
C ASN A 201 25.48 14.32 6.56
N ILE A 202 25.15 15.62 6.37
CA ILE A 202 25.16 16.26 5.05
C ILE A 202 26.54 16.12 4.41
N GLY A 203 26.56 15.73 3.13
CA GLY A 203 27.78 15.51 2.37
C GLY A 203 28.49 14.18 2.63
N SER A 204 28.22 13.51 3.77
CA SER A 204 28.80 12.20 4.09
C SER A 204 27.86 11.03 3.86
N ASN A 205 26.65 11.06 4.43
CA ASN A 205 25.64 9.99 4.28
C ASN A 205 24.62 10.30 3.22
N PHE A 206 24.27 11.56 3.03
CA PHE A 206 23.34 12.04 2.02
C PHE A 206 23.75 13.42 1.50
N LYS A 207 23.19 13.81 0.35
CA LYS A 207 23.24 15.18 -0.16
C LYS A 207 21.86 15.80 0.03
N LEU A 208 21.77 17.04 0.42
CA LEU A 208 20.53 17.80 0.47
C LEU A 208 20.38 18.62 -0.80
N ASP A 209 19.30 18.41 -1.53
CA ASP A 209 18.87 19.21 -2.67
C ASP A 209 17.60 19.99 -2.26
N ILE A 210 17.56 21.27 -2.57
CA ILE A 210 16.45 22.19 -2.26
C ILE A 210 15.85 22.62 -3.58
N TYR A 211 14.54 22.47 -3.72
CA TYR A 211 13.77 22.88 -4.89
C TYR A 211 12.80 23.98 -4.47
N GLU A 212 12.97 25.17 -5.04
CA GLU A 212 12.00 26.25 -4.88
C GLU A 212 10.80 25.96 -5.79
N SER A 213 9.59 25.95 -5.23
CA SER A 213 8.39 25.85 -6.05
C SER A 213 8.19 27.19 -6.79
N ASP A 214 8.23 27.16 -8.12
CA ASP A 214 7.82 28.30 -8.94
C ASP A 214 6.31 28.57 -8.67
N SER A 215 6.05 29.49 -7.75
CA SER A 215 4.70 30.02 -7.59
C SER A 215 4.44 31.00 -8.74
N ASP A 216 3.86 30.52 -9.84
CA ASP A 216 3.14 31.36 -10.77
C ASP A 216 1.92 31.97 -10.04
N SER A 217 2.12 33.02 -9.28
CA SER A 217 1.05 33.85 -8.78
C SER A 217 1.27 35.29 -9.18
N ASP A 218 0.65 35.67 -10.30
CA ASP A 218 0.19 37.05 -10.50
C ASP A 218 -0.78 37.43 -9.37
N SER A 219 -0.27 38.00 -8.30
CA SER A 219 -1.08 38.81 -7.38
C SER A 219 -0.23 39.94 -6.80
N CYS A 220 -0.56 41.15 -7.25
CA CYS A 220 -0.06 42.42 -6.78
C CYS A 220 -0.42 42.67 -5.31
N ASP A 221 0.52 43.35 -4.62
CA ASP A 221 0.37 44.27 -3.50
C ASP A 221 -0.28 43.78 -2.19
N SER A 222 0.55 43.51 -1.19
CA SER A 222 0.42 44.18 0.11
C SER A 222 1.72 44.05 0.92
N ASP A 223 2.30 45.18 1.24
CA ASP A 223 3.40 45.36 2.19
C ASP A 223 2.99 44.92 3.61
N ASP A 224 3.96 44.48 4.36
CA ASP A 224 4.07 44.24 5.81
C ASP A 224 3.96 42.76 6.28
N SER A 225 5.14 42.16 6.45
CA SER A 225 5.64 41.63 7.71
C SER A 225 6.80 40.64 7.46
N ASP A 226 7.96 40.97 7.99
CA ASP A 226 9.11 40.09 8.16
C ASP A 226 8.69 38.85 8.97
N ASP A 227 8.73 37.65 8.37
CA ASP A 227 8.93 36.29 8.93
C ASP A 227 8.20 35.14 8.22
N SER A 228 7.85 35.25 6.93
CA SER A 228 7.07 34.17 6.27
C SER A 228 7.60 33.71 4.89
N ASN A 229 8.91 33.76 4.64
CA ASN A 229 9.45 33.53 3.29
C ASN A 229 10.07 32.14 3.06
N ASP A 230 9.65 31.07 3.75
CA ASP A 230 10.26 29.74 3.56
C ASP A 230 9.24 28.59 3.34
N SER A 231 7.97 28.86 3.10
CA SER A 231 6.92 27.84 3.06
C SER A 231 6.75 27.09 1.72
N ASN A 232 7.55 27.42 0.68
CA ASN A 232 7.36 26.87 -0.68
C ASN A 232 8.59 26.12 -1.21
N SER A 233 9.47 25.58 -0.36
CA SER A 233 10.64 24.82 -0.83
C SER A 233 10.52 23.36 -0.46
N ASP A 234 10.78 22.45 -1.42
CA ASP A 234 10.90 21.03 -1.19
C ASP A 234 12.34 20.68 -0.81
N TYR A 235 12.49 19.90 0.25
CA TYR A 235 13.78 19.48 0.80
C TYR A 235 14.01 17.98 0.56
N ILE A 236 14.88 17.65 -0.38
CA ILE A 236 15.11 16.28 -0.84
C ILE A 236 16.48 15.80 -0.41
N THR A 237 16.52 14.70 0.34
CA THR A 237 17.78 14.02 0.64
C THR A 237 18.11 12.99 -0.44
N VAL A 238 19.30 13.06 -1.02
CA VAL A 238 19.79 12.12 -2.02
C VAL A 238 20.73 11.12 -1.37
N ILE A 239 20.25 9.87 -1.26
CA ILE A 239 20.95 8.77 -0.62
C ILE A 239 21.62 7.91 -1.70
N LYS A 240 22.92 7.55 -1.50
CA LYS A 240 23.63 6.68 -2.43
C LYS A 240 23.50 5.21 -2.07
N ASN A 241 23.40 4.36 -3.11
CA ASN A 241 23.38 2.90 -2.99
C ASN A 241 22.27 2.39 -2.05
N MET A 242 21.05 2.92 -2.20
CA MET A 242 19.89 2.48 -1.44
C MET A 242 19.35 1.17 -2.01
N PRO A 243 19.23 0.09 -1.22
CA PRO A 243 18.52 -1.09 -1.66
C PRO A 243 17.03 -0.81 -1.72
N CYS A 244 16.44 -1.03 -2.90
CA CYS A 244 15.03 -0.75 -3.18
C CYS A 244 14.36 -1.93 -3.88
N GLN A 245 13.05 -2.00 -3.76
CA GLN A 245 12.17 -2.83 -4.58
C GLN A 245 11.41 -1.95 -5.56
N LEU A 246 11.47 -2.26 -6.84
CA LEU A 246 10.51 -1.80 -7.85
C LEU A 246 9.31 -2.73 -7.79
N PHE A 247 8.14 -2.15 -7.66
CA PHE A 247 6.88 -2.85 -7.51
C PHE A 247 5.91 -2.39 -8.60
N PHE A 248 5.42 -3.32 -9.44
CA PHE A 248 4.70 -3.02 -10.66
C PHE A 248 3.25 -3.49 -10.56
N ILE A 249 2.31 -2.54 -10.70
CA ILE A 249 0.87 -2.80 -10.66
C ILE A 249 0.13 -2.13 -11.83
N GLU A 250 -1.11 -2.50 -11.98
CA GLU A 250 -2.06 -1.87 -12.90
C GLU A 250 -2.14 -0.36 -12.66
N LYS A 251 -2.09 0.43 -13.74
CA LYS A 251 -2.47 1.84 -13.67
C LYS A 251 -3.96 1.93 -13.44
N LEU A 252 -4.36 2.68 -12.44
CA LEU A 252 -5.75 3.00 -12.13
C LEU A 252 -6.11 4.40 -12.63
N ASP A 253 -7.40 4.73 -12.69
CA ASP A 253 -7.89 5.93 -13.37
C ASP A 253 -7.90 7.18 -12.47
N GLY A 254 -7.92 7.02 -11.13
CA GLY A 254 -7.86 8.11 -10.16
C GLY A 254 -8.01 7.61 -8.73
N ILE A 255 -7.98 8.53 -7.77
CA ILE A 255 -8.13 8.27 -6.32
C ILE A 255 -9.52 8.71 -5.84
N LEU A 256 -9.95 8.23 -4.68
CA LEU A 256 -11.27 8.54 -4.16
C LEU A 256 -11.43 10.05 -3.85
N SER A 257 -10.36 10.70 -3.37
CA SER A 257 -10.37 12.14 -3.10
C SER A 257 -10.76 12.96 -4.32
N ASP A 258 -10.32 12.61 -5.53
CA ASP A 258 -10.73 13.29 -6.79
C ASP A 258 -12.26 13.30 -6.99
N LEU A 259 -12.98 12.30 -6.48
CA LEU A 259 -14.43 12.15 -6.61
C LEU A 259 -15.20 12.83 -5.47
N LEU A 260 -14.52 13.26 -4.42
CA LEU A 260 -15.11 13.97 -3.29
C LEU A 260 -15.15 15.49 -3.53
N GLU A 261 -14.41 16.02 -4.50
CA GLU A 261 -14.50 17.43 -4.91
C GLU A 261 -15.89 17.79 -5.46
N ASP A 262 -16.47 16.91 -6.31
CA ASP A 262 -17.82 17.04 -6.88
C ASP A 262 -18.77 16.05 -6.20
N ILE A 263 -19.15 16.32 -4.98
CA ILE A 263 -19.75 15.38 -4.05
C ILE A 263 -21.06 14.79 -4.57
N ASN A 264 -21.04 13.49 -4.87
CA ASN A 264 -22.24 12.70 -5.13
C ASN A 264 -22.42 11.61 -4.05
N PRO A 265 -23.41 11.74 -3.15
CA PRO A 265 -23.65 10.78 -2.08
C PRO A 265 -23.81 9.33 -2.54
N ASP A 266 -24.37 9.11 -3.73
CA ASP A 266 -24.57 7.77 -4.27
C ASP A 266 -23.25 7.12 -4.70
N ILE A 267 -22.25 7.91 -5.11
CA ILE A 267 -20.88 7.42 -5.39
C ILE A 267 -20.21 7.01 -4.08
N ILE A 268 -20.32 7.82 -3.02
CA ILE A 268 -19.77 7.50 -1.68
C ILE A 268 -20.41 6.22 -1.15
N LEU A 269 -21.74 6.08 -1.23
CA LEU A 269 -22.43 4.86 -0.81
C LEU A 269 -22.00 3.62 -1.61
N SER A 270 -21.81 3.79 -2.92
CA SER A 270 -21.29 2.71 -3.76
C SER A 270 -19.86 2.32 -3.35
N CYS A 271 -19.01 3.30 -3.09
CA CYS A 271 -17.65 3.09 -2.59
C CYS A 271 -17.65 2.34 -1.25
N LEU A 272 -18.39 2.84 -0.26
CA LEU A 272 -18.50 2.22 1.07
C LEU A 272 -18.96 0.77 0.97
N PHE A 273 -19.94 0.46 0.10
CA PHE A 273 -20.41 -0.91 -0.09
C PHE A 273 -19.34 -1.79 -0.72
N GLN A 274 -18.71 -1.34 -1.81
CA GLN A 274 -17.69 -2.11 -2.54
C GLN A 274 -16.48 -2.40 -1.66
N VAL A 275 -15.98 -1.38 -0.96
CA VAL A 275 -14.82 -1.50 -0.06
C VAL A 275 -15.15 -2.40 1.14
N SER A 276 -16.31 -2.18 1.79
CA SER A 276 -16.74 -3.03 2.91
C SER A 276 -16.89 -4.50 2.51
N TYR A 277 -17.43 -4.77 1.32
CA TYR A 277 -17.55 -6.15 0.83
C TYR A 277 -16.19 -6.79 0.55
N ALA A 278 -15.25 -6.02 -0.02
CA ALA A 278 -13.89 -6.49 -0.26
C ALA A 278 -13.15 -6.80 1.05
N LEU A 279 -13.22 -5.88 2.02
CA LEU A 279 -12.64 -6.09 3.36
C LEU A 279 -13.26 -7.30 4.07
N LEU A 280 -14.59 -7.42 4.05
CA LEU A 280 -15.29 -8.57 4.62
C LEU A 280 -14.80 -9.90 4.01
N TYR A 281 -14.58 -9.93 2.69
CA TYR A 281 -14.04 -11.11 2.02
C TYR A 281 -12.63 -11.43 2.54
N LEU A 282 -11.76 -10.42 2.64
CA LEU A 282 -10.40 -10.59 3.12
C LEU A 282 -10.36 -10.97 4.61
N GLN A 283 -11.17 -10.36 5.44
CA GLN A 283 -11.28 -10.70 6.88
C GLN A 283 -11.69 -12.17 7.07
N LYS A 284 -12.70 -12.61 6.33
CA LYS A 284 -13.20 -13.99 6.42
C LYS A 284 -12.18 -15.05 5.97
N HIS A 285 -11.42 -14.75 4.92
CA HIS A 285 -10.54 -15.74 4.29
C HIS A 285 -9.07 -15.62 4.69
N LEU A 286 -8.63 -14.43 5.11
CA LEU A 286 -7.24 -14.12 5.41
C LEU A 286 -7.05 -13.47 6.78
N GLN A 287 -8.10 -13.25 7.57
CA GLN A 287 -8.02 -12.51 8.84
C GLN A 287 -7.29 -11.16 8.67
N PHE A 288 -7.65 -10.45 7.60
CA PHE A 288 -6.94 -9.28 7.10
C PHE A 288 -7.37 -8.00 7.79
N THR A 289 -6.41 -7.10 7.99
CA THR A 289 -6.61 -5.67 8.22
C THR A 289 -5.58 -4.88 7.40
N HIS A 290 -6.00 -3.76 6.84
CA HIS A 290 -5.16 -2.86 6.07
C HIS A 290 -4.25 -2.00 6.97
N ASN A 291 -4.83 -1.47 8.04
CA ASN A 291 -4.22 -0.63 9.08
C ASN A 291 -3.74 0.75 8.61
N ASP A 292 -4.11 1.16 7.40
CA ASP A 292 -3.82 2.48 6.83
C ASP A 292 -4.83 2.83 5.72
N LEU A 293 -6.12 2.50 5.92
CA LEU A 293 -7.12 2.70 4.90
C LEU A 293 -7.71 4.11 4.99
N HIS A 294 -7.23 5.00 4.12
CA HIS A 294 -7.73 6.36 3.94
C HIS A 294 -8.12 6.60 2.47
N ILE A 295 -8.68 7.76 2.17
CA ILE A 295 -9.23 8.07 0.83
C ILE A 295 -8.23 7.93 -0.30
N ASP A 296 -6.92 8.22 -0.09
CA ASP A 296 -5.88 8.09 -1.11
C ASP A 296 -5.44 6.65 -1.34
N ASN A 297 -5.74 5.74 -0.41
CA ASN A 297 -5.53 4.30 -0.57
C ASN A 297 -6.74 3.58 -1.17
N ILE A 298 -7.78 4.34 -1.56
CA ILE A 298 -8.88 3.89 -2.39
C ILE A 298 -8.76 4.55 -3.76
N MET A 299 -8.42 3.75 -4.75
CA MET A 299 -8.41 4.16 -6.15
C MET A 299 -9.64 3.63 -6.88
N TYR A 300 -9.82 4.03 -8.14
CA TYR A 300 -10.88 3.48 -8.97
C TYR A 300 -10.42 3.16 -10.39
N SER A 301 -11.13 2.22 -11.01
CA SER A 301 -11.13 2.02 -12.47
C SER A 301 -12.49 2.41 -13.02
N LYS A 302 -12.51 3.14 -14.14
CA LYS A 302 -13.74 3.44 -14.89
C LYS A 302 -14.34 2.17 -15.49
N THR A 303 -15.67 2.11 -15.53
CA THR A 303 -16.38 0.93 -16.04
C THR A 303 -17.70 1.29 -16.72
N ASP A 304 -18.03 0.58 -17.80
CA ASP A 304 -19.34 0.65 -18.46
C ASP A 304 -20.39 -0.25 -17.79
N LYS A 305 -19.99 -1.05 -16.81
CA LYS A 305 -20.92 -1.88 -16.04
C LYS A 305 -21.80 -0.99 -15.17
N LEU A 306 -23.10 -1.01 -15.38
CA LEU A 306 -24.03 -0.22 -14.55
C LEU A 306 -24.15 -0.74 -13.12
N TYR A 307 -23.94 -2.04 -12.91
CA TYR A 307 -24.11 -2.69 -11.59
C TYR A 307 -23.08 -3.78 -11.36
N ILE A 308 -22.74 -3.95 -10.08
CA ILE A 308 -22.02 -5.11 -9.55
C ILE A 308 -22.98 -5.89 -8.65
N TYR A 309 -22.89 -7.22 -8.70
CA TYR A 309 -23.77 -8.10 -7.95
C TYR A 309 -22.98 -8.83 -6.87
N TYR A 310 -23.47 -8.73 -5.63
CA TYR A 310 -22.84 -9.35 -4.47
C TYR A 310 -23.82 -10.26 -3.74
N LYS A 311 -23.30 -11.34 -3.17
CA LYS A 311 -24.05 -12.23 -2.29
C LYS A 311 -23.30 -12.36 -0.97
N PHE A 312 -23.99 -12.06 0.11
CA PHE A 312 -23.51 -12.30 1.47
C PHE A 312 -24.53 -13.14 2.23
N ASN A 313 -24.11 -14.32 2.68
CA ASN A 313 -25.02 -15.31 3.26
C ASN A 313 -26.18 -15.60 2.25
N ASN A 314 -27.42 -15.31 2.63
CA ASN A 314 -28.62 -15.47 1.78
C ASN A 314 -29.18 -14.12 1.27
N ILE A 315 -28.43 -13.04 1.43
CA ILE A 315 -28.82 -11.71 0.96
C ILE A 315 -28.13 -11.44 -0.36
N TYR A 316 -28.88 -10.89 -1.32
CA TYR A 316 -28.42 -10.59 -2.68
C TYR A 316 -28.48 -9.09 -2.91
N PHE A 317 -27.42 -8.53 -3.48
CA PHE A 317 -27.30 -7.10 -3.70
C PHE A 317 -27.03 -6.82 -5.16
N LYS A 318 -27.62 -5.73 -5.66
CA LYS A 318 -27.36 -5.10 -6.95
C LYS A 318 -26.89 -3.68 -6.68
N VAL A 319 -25.57 -3.48 -6.69
CA VAL A 319 -24.94 -2.22 -6.33
C VAL A 319 -24.65 -1.41 -7.60
N PRO A 320 -25.14 -0.17 -7.71
CA PRO A 320 -24.81 0.70 -8.83
C PRO A 320 -23.31 1.02 -8.80
N THR A 321 -22.65 1.01 -9.95
CA THR A 321 -21.23 1.39 -10.05
C THR A 321 -21.03 2.89 -10.16
N HIS A 322 -22.01 3.61 -10.67
CA HIS A 322 -21.89 5.01 -11.08
C HIS A 322 -20.68 5.26 -12.00
N GLY A 323 -20.25 4.23 -12.76
CA GLY A 323 -19.10 4.28 -13.65
C GLY A 323 -17.76 3.92 -12.98
N TYR A 324 -17.74 3.50 -11.70
CA TYR A 324 -16.53 3.24 -10.94
C TYR A 324 -16.50 1.88 -10.27
N ILE A 325 -15.36 1.18 -10.38
CA ILE A 325 -15.00 0.04 -9.55
C ILE A 325 -13.89 0.49 -8.60
N PHE A 326 -14.18 0.55 -7.32
CA PHE A 326 -13.23 0.98 -6.30
C PHE A 326 -12.25 -0.14 -5.97
N LYS A 327 -10.97 0.23 -5.84
CA LYS A 327 -9.85 -0.70 -5.62
C LYS A 327 -9.02 -0.25 -4.42
N ILE A 328 -8.76 -1.20 -3.53
CA ILE A 328 -7.90 -0.99 -2.37
C ILE A 328 -6.45 -1.20 -2.82
N ILE A 329 -5.55 -0.29 -2.42
CA ILE A 329 -4.12 -0.32 -2.74
C ILE A 329 -3.29 -0.09 -1.47
N ASP A 330 -1.98 -0.24 -1.58
CA ASP A 330 -0.97 0.02 -0.53
C ASP A 330 -1.10 -0.86 0.72
N PHE A 331 -0.61 -2.08 0.61
CA PHE A 331 -0.67 -3.07 1.67
C PHE A 331 0.58 -3.09 2.58
N GLY A 332 1.33 -2.00 2.61
CA GLY A 332 2.57 -1.88 3.38
C GLY A 332 2.38 -2.08 4.90
N ARG A 333 1.20 -1.75 5.45
CA ARG A 333 0.83 -1.96 6.86
C ARG A 333 -0.11 -3.15 7.07
N ALA A 334 -0.26 -4.03 6.07
CA ALA A 334 -1.20 -5.15 6.17
C ALA A 334 -0.80 -6.16 7.25
N VAL A 335 -1.84 -6.65 7.95
CA VAL A 335 -1.76 -7.83 8.80
C VAL A 335 -2.73 -8.87 8.24
N PHE A 336 -2.25 -10.10 7.99
CA PHE A 336 -3.08 -11.14 7.41
C PHE A 336 -2.56 -12.55 7.72
N THR A 337 -3.45 -13.54 7.67
CA THR A 337 -3.10 -14.94 7.78
C THR A 337 -3.22 -15.62 6.41
N PHE A 338 -2.16 -16.26 5.96
CA PHE A 338 -2.17 -17.03 4.73
C PHE A 338 -1.54 -18.41 4.95
N LYS A 339 -2.28 -19.49 4.64
CA LYS A 339 -1.87 -20.88 4.89
C LYS A 339 -1.36 -21.08 6.31
N ASP A 340 -2.19 -20.75 7.28
CA ASP A 340 -1.97 -20.86 8.73
C ASP A 340 -0.74 -20.09 9.26
N LYS A 341 -0.18 -19.20 8.47
CA LYS A 341 0.89 -18.31 8.89
C LYS A 341 0.41 -16.88 8.96
N LEU A 342 0.64 -16.23 10.09
CA LEU A 342 0.43 -14.80 10.29
C LEU A 342 1.58 -14.03 9.63
N PHE A 343 1.21 -13.03 8.81
CA PHE A 343 2.09 -12.03 8.21
C PHE A 343 1.73 -10.66 8.73
N PHE A 344 2.73 -9.84 8.97
CA PHE A 344 2.59 -8.45 9.39
C PHE A 344 3.85 -7.68 9.02
N SER A 345 3.69 -6.37 8.81
CA SER A 345 4.80 -5.49 8.45
C SER A 345 5.69 -5.15 9.64
N ASP A 346 6.97 -4.91 9.38
CA ASP A 346 7.93 -4.39 10.36
C ASP A 346 7.76 -2.89 10.65
N CYS A 347 6.84 -2.20 9.98
CA CYS A 347 6.47 -0.82 10.31
C CYS A 347 5.93 -0.68 11.74
N PHE A 348 5.38 -1.75 12.33
CA PHE A 348 4.90 -1.76 13.72
C PHE A 348 6.00 -1.99 14.77
N CYS A 349 7.23 -2.29 14.34
CA CYS A 349 8.33 -2.50 15.28
C CYS A 349 8.78 -1.17 15.92
N LYS A 350 9.53 -1.28 17.02
CA LYS A 350 10.09 -0.10 17.68
C LYS A 350 10.88 0.76 16.68
N TYR A 351 10.52 2.03 16.60
CA TYR A 351 11.03 3.02 15.66
C TYR A 351 10.59 2.81 14.18
N GLY A 352 9.64 1.96 13.91
CA GLY A 352 8.96 1.91 12.59
C GLY A 352 7.91 3.00 12.48
N ASP A 353 7.43 3.26 11.26
CA ASP A 353 6.47 4.34 10.97
C ASP A 353 5.12 4.19 11.69
N ALA A 354 4.81 2.97 12.14
CA ALA A 354 3.59 2.65 12.89
C ALA A 354 3.90 2.06 14.29
N ASP A 355 5.01 2.49 14.91
CA ASP A 355 5.41 2.07 16.26
C ASP A 355 4.34 2.43 17.29
N GLY A 356 3.89 1.45 18.07
CA GLY A 356 2.88 1.62 19.11
C GLY A 356 1.45 1.33 18.67
N GLN A 357 1.14 1.28 17.38
CA GLN A 357 -0.21 0.92 16.90
C GLN A 357 -0.61 -0.48 17.35
N TYR A 358 0.32 -1.42 17.32
CA TYR A 358 0.16 -2.78 17.86
C TYR A 358 1.36 -3.18 18.68
N LYS A 359 1.17 -4.13 19.60
CA LYS A 359 2.29 -4.77 20.30
C LYS A 359 3.05 -5.64 19.30
N TYR A 360 4.22 -5.15 18.86
CA TYR A 360 5.08 -5.92 17.97
C TYR A 360 5.79 -7.04 18.74
N PRO A 361 5.79 -8.29 18.24
CA PRO A 361 6.50 -9.39 18.90
C PRO A 361 7.99 -9.09 18.89
N ILE A 362 8.55 -8.96 20.09
CA ILE A 362 9.97 -8.66 20.32
C ILE A 362 10.83 -9.75 19.66
N ASP A 363 11.92 -9.33 19.08
CA ASP A 363 12.90 -10.07 18.28
C ASP A 363 13.10 -11.55 18.62
N LYS A 364 13.21 -12.36 17.57
CA LYS A 364 13.51 -13.79 17.62
C LYS A 364 14.80 -14.14 18.39
N PHE A 365 15.69 -13.17 18.64
CA PHE A 365 16.95 -13.34 19.37
C PHE A 365 16.83 -13.26 20.89
N GLN A 366 15.74 -12.72 21.42
CA GLN A 366 15.43 -12.76 22.85
C GLN A 366 14.46 -13.88 23.23
N TYR A 367 14.41 -14.96 22.45
CA TYR A 367 13.63 -16.15 22.76
C TYR A 367 14.23 -16.87 23.98
N ASP A 368 13.91 -16.39 25.15
CA ASP A 368 13.98 -17.21 26.35
C ASP A 368 12.79 -18.19 26.29
N LYS A 369 13.10 -19.50 26.28
CA LYS A 369 12.12 -20.61 26.19
C LYS A 369 11.05 -20.60 27.33
N LYS A 370 11.13 -19.65 28.27
CA LYS A 370 10.24 -19.51 29.40
C LYS A 370 8.99 -18.65 29.15
N HIS A 371 8.93 -17.87 28.07
CA HIS A 371 7.75 -17.04 27.77
C HIS A 371 6.94 -17.67 26.65
N SER A 372 6.15 -18.71 26.97
CA SER A 372 5.23 -19.41 26.07
C SER A 372 3.96 -18.62 25.71
N ASN A 373 3.74 -17.44 26.27
CA ASN A 373 2.67 -16.52 25.85
C ASN A 373 3.25 -15.55 24.84
N LYS A 374 3.23 -15.96 23.56
CA LYS A 374 3.60 -15.10 22.43
C LYS A 374 2.63 -13.95 22.38
N GLU A 375 3.09 -12.72 22.61
CA GLU A 375 2.37 -11.53 22.16
C GLU A 375 2.34 -11.62 20.64
N THR A 376 1.16 -11.75 20.09
CA THR A 376 0.87 -11.72 18.65
C THR A 376 0.22 -10.39 18.33
N ILE A 377 0.40 -9.90 17.09
CA ILE A 377 -0.38 -8.78 16.62
C ILE A 377 -1.83 -9.24 16.52
N GLU A 378 -2.73 -8.58 17.23
CA GLU A 378 -4.17 -8.81 17.19
C GLU A 378 -4.85 -7.59 16.56
N PRO A 379 -5.05 -7.61 15.22
CA PRO A 379 -5.61 -6.46 14.53
C PRO A 379 -7.10 -6.26 14.86
N ASN A 380 -7.51 -5.00 14.91
CA ASN A 380 -8.91 -4.64 15.09
C ASN A 380 -9.63 -4.58 13.73
N TYR A 381 -10.58 -5.47 13.46
CA TYR A 381 -11.33 -5.52 12.20
C TYR A 381 -12.24 -4.31 11.94
N HIS A 382 -12.44 -3.46 12.92
CA HIS A 382 -13.14 -2.19 12.78
C HIS A 382 -12.21 -1.07 12.25
N PHE A 383 -10.89 -1.24 12.34
CA PHE A 383 -9.90 -0.20 12.05
C PHE A 383 -10.12 0.45 10.68
N ASP A 384 -10.13 -0.37 9.64
CA ASP A 384 -10.06 0.08 8.26
C ASP A 384 -11.24 0.98 7.85
N MET A 385 -12.47 0.56 8.20
CA MET A 385 -13.67 1.36 7.88
C MET A 385 -13.86 2.55 8.81
N CYS A 386 -13.32 2.51 10.02
CA CYS A 386 -13.27 3.67 10.93
C CYS A 386 -12.37 4.76 10.33
N ARG A 387 -11.12 4.41 9.98
CA ARG A 387 -10.17 5.37 9.40
C ARG A 387 -10.66 5.93 8.05
N LEU A 388 -11.21 5.08 7.17
CA LEU A 388 -11.79 5.53 5.91
C LEU A 388 -12.95 6.52 6.14
N ALA A 389 -13.83 6.26 7.10
CA ALA A 389 -14.93 7.16 7.41
C ALA A 389 -14.43 8.52 7.91
N MET A 390 -13.37 8.55 8.74
CA MET A 390 -12.74 9.79 9.19
C MET A 390 -12.25 10.64 8.02
N THR A 391 -11.45 10.05 7.13
CA THR A 391 -10.88 10.80 6.00
C THR A 391 -11.92 11.23 4.96
N ILE A 392 -13.04 10.49 4.83
CA ILE A 392 -14.17 10.97 4.03
C ILE A 392 -14.83 12.18 4.72
N LEU A 393 -14.99 12.15 6.03
CA LEU A 393 -15.57 13.29 6.78
C LEU A 393 -14.68 14.53 6.68
N ASP A 394 -13.36 14.40 6.82
CA ASP A 394 -12.39 15.49 6.69
C ASP A 394 -12.53 16.17 5.32
N GLU A 395 -12.60 15.38 4.25
CA GLU A 395 -12.75 15.92 2.90
C GLU A 395 -14.11 16.58 2.67
N LEU A 396 -15.20 16.01 3.23
CA LEU A 396 -16.52 16.57 3.16
C LEU A 396 -16.63 17.90 3.93
N ASP A 397 -15.97 18.03 5.07
CA ASP A 397 -15.92 19.26 5.86
C ASP A 397 -15.13 20.35 5.13
N TYR A 398 -13.96 20.01 4.60
CA TYR A 398 -13.14 20.90 3.79
C TYR A 398 -13.94 21.50 2.62
N ASN A 399 -14.73 20.70 1.92
CA ASN A 399 -15.56 21.11 0.78
C ASN A 399 -16.89 21.77 1.18
N LYS A 400 -17.12 22.09 2.47
CA LYS A 400 -18.35 22.74 2.98
C LYS A 400 -19.65 22.03 2.61
N PHE A 401 -19.63 20.70 2.62
CA PHE A 401 -20.76 19.84 2.24
C PHE A 401 -21.98 19.97 3.16
N TYR A 402 -21.84 20.57 4.33
CA TYR A 402 -22.91 20.78 5.31
C TYR A 402 -24.09 21.62 4.83
N ASP A 403 -23.96 22.37 3.75
CA ASP A 403 -25.03 23.18 3.18
C ASP A 403 -26.18 22.39 2.52
N TYR A 404 -26.04 21.06 2.41
CA TYR A 404 -27.02 20.21 1.74
C TYR A 404 -27.78 19.30 2.72
N LYS A 405 -28.96 19.71 3.16
CA LYS A 405 -29.86 18.93 4.06
C LYS A 405 -30.13 17.50 3.59
N CYS A 406 -30.00 17.21 2.29
CA CYS A 406 -30.22 15.87 1.74
C CYS A 406 -29.11 14.85 2.08
N ASN A 407 -27.97 15.31 2.61
CA ASN A 407 -26.79 14.49 2.87
C ASN A 407 -26.57 14.22 4.37
N GLN A 408 -27.35 14.85 5.26
CA GLN A 408 -27.16 14.72 6.69
C GLN A 408 -27.17 13.26 7.16
N TYR A 409 -28.01 12.43 6.58
CA TYR A 409 -28.10 11.03 6.94
C TYR A 409 -26.81 10.23 6.58
N LEU A 410 -26.12 10.59 5.49
CA LEU A 410 -24.82 9.99 5.15
C LEU A 410 -23.74 10.45 6.13
N ILE A 411 -23.73 11.75 6.46
CA ILE A 411 -22.80 12.33 7.43
C ILE A 411 -22.97 11.67 8.79
N ASP A 412 -24.20 11.63 9.31
CA ASP A 412 -24.50 10.98 10.59
C ASP A 412 -24.07 9.51 10.61
N TYR A 413 -24.21 8.83 9.47
CA TYR A 413 -23.77 7.45 9.33
C TYR A 413 -22.25 7.33 9.36
N LEU A 414 -21.53 8.18 8.63
CA LEU A 414 -20.06 8.21 8.64
C LEU A 414 -19.54 8.49 10.06
N TYR A 415 -20.09 9.49 10.76
CA TYR A 415 -19.76 9.74 12.17
C TYR A 415 -20.02 8.50 13.04
N SER A 416 -21.10 7.80 12.80
CA SER A 416 -21.39 6.56 13.57
C SER A 416 -20.29 5.49 13.40
N LEU A 417 -19.61 5.45 12.25
CA LEU A 417 -18.51 4.51 11.99
C LEU A 417 -17.22 4.87 12.74
N THR A 418 -17.08 6.14 13.16
CA THR A 418 -15.89 6.61 13.89
C THR A 418 -16.05 6.47 15.41
N LEU A 419 -17.16 5.94 15.88
CA LEU A 419 -17.36 5.72 17.31
C LEU A 419 -16.51 4.54 17.82
N GLY A 420 -15.82 4.79 18.92
CA GLY A 420 -15.10 3.77 19.67
C GLY A 420 -15.80 3.39 20.96
N LYS A 421 -15.20 2.49 21.71
CA LYS A 421 -15.70 2.10 23.04
C LYS A 421 -15.48 3.26 24.01
N ASP A 422 -16.56 3.94 24.39
CA ASP A 422 -16.58 5.06 25.33
C ASP A 422 -15.73 6.28 24.88
N ILE A 423 -15.51 6.44 23.57
CA ILE A 423 -14.72 7.52 22.97
C ILE A 423 -15.22 7.88 21.56
N GLU A 424 -15.21 9.14 21.23
CA GLU A 424 -15.42 9.67 19.88
C GLU A 424 -14.06 9.83 19.19
N LEU A 425 -13.73 8.87 18.32
CA LEU A 425 -12.39 8.80 17.73
C LEU A 425 -12.13 9.92 16.72
N TYR A 426 -13.18 10.47 16.08
CA TYR A 426 -13.07 11.55 15.13
C TYR A 426 -12.69 12.90 15.80
N GLU A 427 -12.93 13.05 17.10
CA GLU A 427 -12.59 14.25 17.88
C GLU A 427 -11.11 14.28 18.32
N LEU A 428 -10.34 13.25 18.00
CA LEU A 428 -8.91 13.18 18.32
C LEU A 428 -8.10 13.99 17.29
N ASP A 429 -7.01 14.60 17.75
CA ASP A 429 -6.06 15.27 16.87
C ASP A 429 -5.52 14.29 15.82
N ASP A 430 -5.32 14.75 14.58
CA ASP A 430 -4.89 13.94 13.44
C ASP A 430 -3.38 13.71 13.49
N ASP A 431 -2.91 13.08 14.57
CA ASP A 431 -1.56 12.61 14.72
C ASP A 431 -1.52 11.07 14.81
N PHE A 432 -0.34 10.51 15.03
CA PHE A 432 -0.18 9.06 15.11
C PHE A 432 -0.90 8.43 16.31
N ASP A 433 -1.16 9.18 17.38
CA ASP A 433 -1.90 8.72 18.56
C ASP A 433 -3.36 8.37 18.23
N MET A 434 -3.94 9.01 17.19
CA MET A 434 -5.24 8.65 16.64
C MET A 434 -5.21 7.21 16.07
N TYR A 435 -4.17 6.82 15.32
CA TYR A 435 -4.03 5.45 14.81
C TYR A 435 -3.98 4.41 15.93
N ILE A 436 -3.24 4.70 17.01
CA ILE A 436 -3.18 3.86 18.22
C ILE A 436 -4.58 3.74 18.84
N SER A 437 -5.30 4.85 18.91
CA SER A 437 -6.65 4.91 19.50
C SER A 437 -7.67 4.15 18.67
N ILE A 438 -7.65 4.26 17.34
CA ILE A 438 -8.50 3.48 16.44
C ILE A 438 -8.21 1.98 16.61
N ALA A 439 -6.95 1.57 16.59
CA ALA A 439 -6.56 0.16 16.76
C ALA A 439 -7.08 -0.43 18.07
N LYS A 440 -7.16 0.38 19.12
CA LYS A 440 -7.55 -0.06 20.47
C LYS A 440 -9.04 0.02 20.74
N TYR A 441 -9.75 1.03 20.21
CA TYR A 441 -11.08 1.38 20.69
C TYR A 441 -12.18 1.33 19.61
N ALA A 442 -11.86 1.31 18.29
CA ALA A 442 -12.88 1.23 17.26
C ALA A 442 -13.72 -0.04 17.42
N ASN A 443 -15.05 0.11 17.40
CA ASN A 443 -15.99 -1.00 17.64
C ASN A 443 -17.32 -0.91 16.91
N ASN A 444 -17.52 0.08 16.02
CA ASN A 444 -18.80 0.31 15.34
C ASN A 444 -18.69 0.29 13.80
N SER A 445 -17.57 -0.14 13.24
CA SER A 445 -17.25 -0.06 11.81
C SER A 445 -16.89 -1.42 11.20
N LEU A 446 -17.53 -2.51 11.68
CA LEU A 446 -17.27 -3.83 11.11
C LEU A 446 -17.85 -3.94 9.68
N PRO A 447 -17.06 -4.33 8.67
CA PRO A 447 -17.51 -4.43 7.28
C PRO A 447 -18.79 -5.26 7.08
N SER A 448 -18.98 -6.35 7.87
CA SER A 448 -20.18 -7.19 7.82
C SER A 448 -21.45 -6.45 8.25
N ASP A 449 -21.35 -5.51 9.19
CA ASP A 449 -22.48 -4.76 9.71
C ASP A 449 -22.80 -3.59 8.77
N ILE A 450 -21.76 -2.98 8.19
CA ILE A 450 -21.91 -1.91 7.20
C ILE A 450 -22.74 -2.39 6.01
N ILE A 451 -22.40 -3.50 5.35
CA ILE A 451 -23.15 -3.98 4.18
C ILE A 451 -24.59 -4.43 4.52
N GLN A 452 -24.90 -4.67 5.78
CA GLN A 452 -26.25 -5.03 6.23
C GLN A 452 -27.07 -3.82 6.71
N ASN A 453 -26.45 -2.64 6.83
CA ASN A 453 -27.08 -1.42 7.28
C ASN A 453 -28.29 -1.05 6.39
N ASP A 454 -29.22 -0.31 6.99
CA ASP A 454 -30.44 0.14 6.33
C ASP A 454 -30.21 1.03 5.11
N LEU A 455 -29.11 1.78 5.08
CA LEU A 455 -28.65 2.56 3.93
C LEU A 455 -28.57 1.74 2.65
N PHE A 456 -28.16 0.48 2.76
CA PHE A 456 -27.98 -0.43 1.64
C PHE A 456 -29.18 -1.33 1.37
N LYS A 457 -30.30 -1.16 2.08
CA LYS A 457 -31.55 -1.88 1.78
C LYS A 457 -32.01 -1.64 0.35
N LYS A 458 -31.80 -0.44 -0.19
CA LYS A 458 -32.11 -0.08 -1.58
C LYS A 458 -31.37 -0.93 -2.62
N TYR A 459 -30.25 -1.55 -2.25
CA TYR A 459 -29.48 -2.43 -3.14
C TYR A 459 -29.90 -3.89 -3.06
N ARG A 460 -30.73 -4.29 -2.06
CA ARG A 460 -31.18 -5.68 -1.89
C ARG A 460 -32.13 -6.09 -2.99
N ILE A 461 -31.92 -7.28 -3.54
CA ILE A 461 -32.76 -7.86 -4.59
C ILE A 461 -33.20 -9.28 -4.23
N LYS A 462 -34.24 -9.75 -4.88
CA LYS A 462 -34.70 -11.16 -4.74
C LYS A 462 -33.73 -12.08 -5.49
N LYS A 463 -33.51 -13.28 -4.98
CA LYS A 463 -32.65 -14.32 -5.57
C LYS A 463 -32.90 -14.54 -7.08
N LYS A 464 -34.16 -14.50 -7.53
CA LYS A 464 -34.54 -14.69 -8.93
C LYS A 464 -33.98 -13.63 -9.88
N HIS A 465 -33.60 -12.46 -9.38
CA HIS A 465 -32.98 -11.35 -10.14
C HIS A 465 -31.48 -11.32 -10.05
N PHE A 466 -30.87 -12.28 -9.35
CA PHE A 466 -29.43 -12.36 -9.19
C PHE A 466 -28.82 -13.14 -10.37
N PRO A 467 -27.84 -12.58 -11.08
CA PRO A 467 -27.25 -13.22 -12.25
C PRO A 467 -26.41 -14.44 -11.87
N LYS A 468 -26.36 -15.44 -12.78
CA LYS A 468 -25.47 -16.62 -12.59
C LYS A 468 -24.01 -16.36 -12.93
N ARG A 469 -23.73 -15.28 -13.66
CA ARG A 469 -22.37 -14.87 -14.07
C ARG A 469 -22.13 -13.43 -13.61
N TYR A 470 -20.86 -13.05 -13.44
CA TYR A 470 -20.45 -11.70 -12.98
C TYR A 470 -21.03 -11.29 -11.64
N SER A 471 -21.08 -12.24 -10.71
CA SER A 471 -21.54 -12.05 -9.33
C SER A 471 -20.51 -12.57 -8.35
N TYR A 472 -20.34 -11.84 -7.23
CA TYR A 472 -19.37 -12.13 -6.21
C TYR A 472 -20.07 -12.74 -4.99
N HIS A 473 -19.51 -13.84 -4.47
CA HIS A 473 -20.14 -14.65 -3.44
C HIS A 473 -19.27 -14.75 -2.20
N LEU A 474 -19.89 -14.53 -1.05
CA LEU A 474 -19.26 -14.70 0.25
C LEU A 474 -20.13 -15.58 1.16
#